data_b015a5fbd2fb7146ec47205615e761d3
#
_entry.id   b015a5fbd2fb7146ec47205615e761d3
#
_cell.length_a   1.000
_cell.length_b   1.000
_cell.length_c   1.000
_cell.angle_alpha   90.00
_cell.angle_beta   90.00
_cell.angle_gamma   90.00
#
_symmetry.space_group_name_H-M   'P 1'
#
loop_
_entity.id
_entity.type
_entity.pdbx_description
1 polymer ?
#
loop_
_entity_poly.entity_id
_entity_poly.type
_entity_poly.pdbx_seq_one_letter_code
_entity_poly.pdbx_strand_id
1 'polypeptide(L)'
;MCGIIGIVGKQPVNQLLYDGLLVLQHRGQDAAGIVTCDSNTFYMHKSNGMVQDVFRTRHMRNLRGTAGIAHVRYPTAGTSSAAEAQPFYVNSPFGIVLGHNGNLTNSAQLKQEMFRQDLRHINTSSDSEVLLNVLAHEIAHTAHNAVLDTDMIFEAVRGVHKRCRGAYAVVAMVANYGLLAFRDPHGIRPLVIGKAETEKGTEYIVASESVALDVLGFTLLRDVAPGEAIFIDMDGNFYSRQCAENSQLTPCIFEYVYLARPDSVIDGVSVYQTRLHMGVSLAEKIRREWKHLDIDVVIPIPDTSRPSALQLANELNLTYREGFIKNRYIGRTFIMPGQALRKRSVHQKLNPIGMEFKGKNVLLVDDSIVRGTTSKQIVQMARDAGATKVYFASAAPPVRYPNVYGIDMPTRDELLATGRSDEEICKEIGADALIYQDIDALVHAVQISNPSLEKFDCSCFDGCYVTGDIDEAYLASIETARGDSYAIRRPANTSTQMDLNLVAADNEDEEEAA
;
A
#
# COMPACT_ATOMS: atom_id res chain seq x y z
N MET A 1 1.97 1.14 2.75
CA MET A 1 1.64 1.13 1.31
C MET A 1 0.72 2.28 0.98
N CYS A 2 0.81 2.80 -0.25
CA CYS A 2 0.05 3.95 -0.69
C CYS A 2 -1.03 3.55 -1.71
N GLY A 3 -2.03 4.41 -1.91
CA GLY A 3 -3.00 4.30 -2.99
C GLY A 3 -2.84 5.50 -3.93
N ILE A 4 -2.79 5.24 -5.24
CA ILE A 4 -2.67 6.25 -6.27
C ILE A 4 -3.81 6.14 -7.27
N ILE A 5 -4.19 7.28 -7.84
CA ILE A 5 -5.20 7.37 -8.89
C ILE A 5 -4.89 8.56 -9.81
N GLY A 6 -5.11 8.39 -11.10
CA GLY A 6 -5.02 9.44 -12.11
C GLY A 6 -6.19 9.35 -13.08
N ILE A 7 -6.78 10.47 -13.46
CA ILE A 7 -7.95 10.54 -14.36
C ILE A 7 -7.72 11.61 -15.42
N VAL A 8 -8.06 11.27 -16.66
CA VAL A 8 -8.28 12.23 -17.76
C VAL A 8 -9.72 12.09 -18.19
N GLY A 9 -10.53 13.12 -17.91
CA GLY A 9 -11.95 13.15 -18.16
C GLY A 9 -12.36 14.25 -19.14
N LYS A 10 -13.65 14.32 -19.41
CA LYS A 10 -14.30 15.38 -20.23
C LYS A 10 -15.10 16.38 -19.39
N GLN A 11 -15.09 16.16 -18.07
CA GLN A 11 -15.72 17.01 -17.05
C GLN A 11 -14.78 17.18 -15.86
N PRO A 12 -15.06 18.09 -14.92
CA PRO A 12 -14.23 18.25 -13.71
C PRO A 12 -14.07 16.93 -12.94
N VAL A 13 -12.81 16.55 -12.69
CA VAL A 13 -12.46 15.23 -12.10
C VAL A 13 -12.28 15.24 -10.58
N ASN A 14 -12.39 16.40 -9.94
CA ASN A 14 -12.14 16.54 -8.50
C ASN A 14 -12.98 15.59 -7.65
N GLN A 15 -14.28 15.44 -7.94
CA GLN A 15 -15.16 14.53 -7.19
C GLN A 15 -14.78 13.06 -7.42
N LEU A 16 -14.50 12.68 -8.68
CA LEU A 16 -14.06 11.32 -8.99
C LEU A 16 -12.75 10.96 -8.28
N LEU A 17 -11.79 11.90 -8.22
CA LEU A 17 -10.53 11.70 -7.50
C LEU A 17 -10.77 11.55 -5.99
N TYR A 18 -11.64 12.37 -5.39
CA TYR A 18 -12.02 12.26 -3.98
C TYR A 18 -12.68 10.93 -3.67
N ASP A 19 -13.68 10.51 -4.44
CA ASP A 19 -14.40 9.25 -4.25
C ASP A 19 -13.46 8.05 -4.44
N GLY A 20 -12.56 8.12 -5.44
CA GLY A 20 -11.53 7.11 -5.66
C GLY A 20 -10.55 6.99 -4.49
N LEU A 21 -10.13 8.10 -3.87
CA LEU A 21 -9.31 8.06 -2.67
C LEU A 21 -10.05 7.47 -1.47
N LEU A 22 -11.36 7.71 -1.31
CA LEU A 22 -12.16 7.05 -0.27
C LEU A 22 -12.17 5.53 -0.44
N VAL A 23 -12.31 5.05 -1.66
CA VAL A 23 -12.24 3.61 -1.99
C VAL A 23 -10.87 3.03 -1.68
N LEU A 24 -9.79 3.79 -1.95
CA LEU A 24 -8.40 3.39 -1.70
C LEU A 24 -7.89 3.71 -0.29
N GLN A 25 -8.74 4.25 0.62
CA GLN A 25 -8.35 4.70 1.96
C GLN A 25 -7.70 3.59 2.81
N HIS A 26 -8.02 2.32 2.56
CA HIS A 26 -7.40 1.17 3.24
C HIS A 26 -5.89 1.06 2.97
N ARG A 27 -5.41 1.61 1.85
CA ARG A 27 -3.99 1.63 1.48
C ARG A 27 -3.20 2.71 2.19
N GLY A 28 -3.83 3.81 2.62
CA GLY A 28 -3.15 4.90 3.32
C GLY A 28 -4.09 5.74 4.18
N GLN A 29 -3.67 6.07 5.42
CA GLN A 29 -4.48 6.83 6.39
C GLN A 29 -3.68 7.94 7.09
N ASP A 30 -2.46 8.23 6.64
CA ASP A 30 -1.56 9.20 7.23
C ASP A 30 -1.71 10.61 6.61
N ALA A 31 -1.83 10.64 5.29
CA ALA A 31 -2.01 11.86 4.53
C ALA A 31 -2.80 11.59 3.25
N ALA A 32 -3.46 12.60 2.72
CA ALA A 32 -4.13 12.57 1.43
C ALA A 32 -3.82 13.83 0.62
N GLY A 33 -3.81 13.71 -0.71
CA GLY A 33 -3.59 14.83 -1.61
C GLY A 33 -4.24 14.63 -2.96
N ILE A 34 -4.74 15.71 -3.53
CA ILE A 34 -5.30 15.79 -4.88
C ILE A 34 -4.65 16.95 -5.61
N VAL A 35 -4.27 16.71 -6.86
CA VAL A 35 -3.88 17.74 -7.82
C VAL A 35 -4.74 17.61 -9.05
N THR A 36 -5.34 18.70 -9.48
CA THR A 36 -6.06 18.78 -10.76
C THR A 36 -5.37 19.76 -11.70
N CYS A 37 -5.60 19.62 -13.00
CA CYS A 37 -5.03 20.46 -14.04
C CYS A 37 -6.14 21.08 -14.88
N ASP A 38 -6.14 22.40 -14.97
CA ASP A 38 -6.94 23.15 -15.93
C ASP A 38 -6.01 23.90 -16.86
N SER A 39 -6.02 23.50 -18.13
CA SER A 39 -5.12 24.04 -19.15
C SER A 39 -3.65 23.90 -18.72
N ASN A 40 -2.97 24.96 -18.29
CA ASN A 40 -1.58 24.97 -17.88
C ASN A 40 -1.39 25.23 -16.36
N THR A 41 -2.47 25.11 -15.57
CA THR A 41 -2.43 25.44 -14.14
C THR A 41 -2.77 24.22 -13.29
N PHE A 42 -1.89 23.91 -12.34
CA PHE A 42 -2.17 22.92 -11.30
C PHE A 42 -2.86 23.55 -10.09
N TYR A 43 -3.93 22.90 -9.64
CA TYR A 43 -4.61 23.20 -8.38
C TYR A 43 -4.35 22.05 -7.43
N MET A 44 -3.73 22.33 -6.28
CA MET A 44 -3.28 21.30 -5.34
C MET A 44 -3.84 21.56 -3.94
N HIS A 45 -4.32 20.50 -3.31
CA HIS A 45 -4.56 20.46 -1.88
C HIS A 45 -4.09 19.12 -1.31
N LYS A 46 -3.29 19.15 -0.24
CA LYS A 46 -2.79 17.97 0.47
C LYS A 46 -2.53 18.29 1.93
N SER A 47 -2.78 17.32 2.82
CA SER A 47 -2.52 17.46 4.26
C SER A 47 -2.43 16.09 4.92
N ASN A 48 -2.00 16.06 6.18
CA ASN A 48 -2.11 14.88 7.02
C ASN A 48 -3.57 14.64 7.41
N GLY A 49 -3.96 13.38 7.50
CA GLY A 49 -5.28 12.92 7.89
C GLY A 49 -5.91 11.99 6.86
N MET A 50 -7.11 11.51 7.18
CA MET A 50 -7.93 10.72 6.27
C MET A 50 -8.54 11.62 5.19
N VAL A 51 -8.95 11.05 4.07
CA VAL A 51 -9.53 11.80 2.94
C VAL A 51 -10.65 12.74 3.37
N GLN A 52 -11.55 12.28 4.24
CA GLN A 52 -12.68 13.09 4.74
C GLN A 52 -12.23 14.26 5.63
N ASP A 53 -11.11 14.13 6.33
CA ASP A 53 -10.57 15.16 7.21
C ASP A 53 -9.82 16.24 6.42
N VAL A 54 -9.09 15.80 5.37
CA VAL A 54 -8.26 16.65 4.52
C VAL A 54 -9.11 17.51 3.57
N PHE A 55 -10.14 16.91 2.94
CA PHE A 55 -10.90 17.60 1.89
C PHE A 55 -12.26 18.09 2.38
N ARG A 56 -12.36 19.39 2.60
CA ARG A 56 -13.62 20.10 2.87
C ARG A 56 -14.18 20.71 1.58
N THR A 57 -15.45 21.11 1.58
CA THR A 57 -16.13 21.71 0.41
C THR A 57 -15.34 22.86 -0.23
N ARG A 58 -14.72 23.72 0.59
CA ARG A 58 -13.90 24.84 0.09
C ARG A 58 -12.70 24.36 -0.74
N HIS A 59 -12.03 23.27 -0.31
CA HIS A 59 -10.88 22.71 -1.01
C HIS A 59 -11.31 22.09 -2.33
N MET A 60 -12.42 21.33 -2.32
CA MET A 60 -12.97 20.70 -3.52
C MET A 60 -13.36 21.71 -4.61
N ARG A 61 -13.92 22.87 -4.23
CA ARG A 61 -14.26 23.95 -5.19
C ARG A 61 -13.03 24.58 -5.87
N ASN A 62 -11.88 24.54 -5.22
CA ASN A 62 -10.64 25.08 -5.77
C ASN A 62 -9.91 24.11 -6.69
N LEU A 63 -10.19 22.82 -6.62
CA LEU A 63 -9.61 21.79 -7.48
C LEU A 63 -10.37 21.77 -8.83
N ARG A 64 -9.89 22.57 -9.78
CA ARG A 64 -10.50 22.75 -11.11
C ARG A 64 -9.77 21.93 -12.15
N GLY A 65 -10.47 21.57 -13.24
CA GLY A 65 -9.90 20.92 -14.40
C GLY A 65 -10.44 19.53 -14.66
N THR A 66 -10.15 19.05 -15.87
CA THR A 66 -10.65 17.78 -16.40
C THR A 66 -9.63 16.65 -16.32
N ALA A 67 -8.45 16.91 -15.81
CA ALA A 67 -7.44 15.91 -15.54
C ALA A 67 -6.87 16.09 -14.13
N GLY A 68 -6.39 15.02 -13.49
CA GLY A 68 -5.82 15.11 -12.17
C GLY A 68 -5.25 13.79 -11.65
N ILE A 69 -4.45 13.90 -10.60
CA ILE A 69 -3.91 12.75 -9.84
C ILE A 69 -4.21 12.91 -8.36
N ALA A 70 -4.30 11.79 -7.66
CA ALA A 70 -4.53 11.79 -6.24
C ALA A 70 -3.80 10.65 -5.53
N HIS A 71 -3.57 10.82 -4.22
CA HIS A 71 -2.75 9.93 -3.43
C HIS A 71 -3.26 9.83 -1.99
N VAL A 72 -3.28 8.61 -1.43
CA VAL A 72 -3.39 8.35 0.01
C VAL A 72 -2.10 7.70 0.49
N ARG A 73 -1.50 8.29 1.54
CA ARG A 73 -0.19 7.92 2.05
C ARG A 73 -0.28 6.95 3.22
N TYR A 74 0.58 5.95 3.18
CA TYR A 74 1.00 5.17 4.33
C TYR A 74 2.51 5.38 4.53
N PRO A 75 2.99 5.86 5.68
CA PRO A 75 4.40 6.18 5.87
C PRO A 75 5.23 4.89 5.87
N THR A 76 6.01 4.67 4.83
CA THR A 76 6.94 3.54 4.70
C THR A 76 8.38 3.96 4.92
N ALA A 77 8.72 5.17 4.50
CA ALA A 77 10.01 5.83 4.70
C ALA A 77 9.75 7.32 5.05
N GLY A 78 10.70 7.94 5.73
CA GLY A 78 10.60 9.34 6.11
C GLY A 78 9.79 9.62 7.38
N THR A 79 9.34 10.85 7.54
CA THR A 79 8.57 11.33 8.68
C THR A 79 7.08 11.40 8.37
N SER A 80 6.20 11.50 9.38
CA SER A 80 4.77 11.80 9.18
C SER A 80 4.52 13.31 9.03
N SER A 81 5.46 14.03 8.41
CA SER A 81 5.32 15.45 8.15
C SER A 81 4.37 15.73 6.99
N ALA A 82 3.59 16.81 7.07
CA ALA A 82 2.75 17.26 5.96
C ALA A 82 3.55 17.59 4.69
N ALA A 83 4.84 17.94 4.83
CA ALA A 83 5.74 18.14 3.69
C ALA A 83 5.94 16.90 2.83
N GLU A 84 5.79 15.70 3.41
CA GLU A 84 5.90 14.42 2.72
C GLU A 84 4.57 13.89 2.15
N ALA A 85 3.46 14.62 2.36
CA ALA A 85 2.21 14.29 1.70
C ALA A 85 2.37 14.43 0.17
N GLN A 86 1.82 13.46 -0.56
CA GLN A 86 1.84 13.44 -2.02
C GLN A 86 0.49 13.92 -2.59
N PRO A 87 0.45 14.38 -3.86
CA PRO A 87 1.52 14.42 -4.88
C PRO A 87 2.61 15.47 -4.60
N PHE A 88 3.82 15.21 -5.11
CA PHE A 88 4.91 16.18 -5.16
C PHE A 88 4.86 16.99 -6.45
N TYR A 89 5.45 18.20 -6.43
CA TYR A 89 5.50 19.10 -7.57
C TYR A 89 6.92 19.61 -7.83
N VAL A 90 7.28 19.71 -9.09
CA VAL A 90 8.48 20.40 -9.57
C VAL A 90 8.11 21.30 -10.75
N ASN A 91 8.66 22.53 -10.75
CA ASN A 91 8.31 23.53 -11.75
C ASN A 91 9.08 23.39 -13.08
N SER A 92 10.19 22.68 -13.10
CA SER A 92 11.07 22.55 -14.28
C SER A 92 11.44 21.09 -14.53
N PRO A 93 11.39 20.64 -15.82
CA PRO A 93 10.82 21.33 -16.98
C PRO A 93 9.28 21.19 -17.01
N PHE A 94 8.58 22.08 -17.68
CA PHE A 94 7.13 22.03 -18.02
C PHE A 94 6.15 21.99 -16.82
N GLY A 95 6.59 21.96 -15.56
CA GLY A 95 5.72 21.69 -14.40
C GLY A 95 5.26 20.22 -14.36
N ILE A 96 5.68 19.49 -13.33
CA ILE A 96 5.35 18.07 -13.18
C ILE A 96 4.85 17.81 -11.76
N VAL A 97 3.75 17.06 -11.64
CA VAL A 97 3.28 16.52 -10.36
C VAL A 97 3.33 14.99 -10.41
N LEU A 98 3.63 14.36 -9.28
CA LEU A 98 3.82 12.91 -9.19
C LEU A 98 3.28 12.35 -7.88
N GLY A 99 2.53 11.24 -7.99
CA GLY A 99 2.17 10.34 -6.89
C GLY A 99 2.78 8.95 -7.10
N HIS A 100 3.32 8.37 -6.04
CA HIS A 100 4.08 7.13 -6.07
C HIS A 100 3.60 6.14 -4.99
N ASN A 101 3.43 4.89 -5.38
CA ASN A 101 3.24 3.76 -4.49
C ASN A 101 4.41 2.78 -4.67
N GLY A 102 5.21 2.61 -3.63
CA GLY A 102 6.39 1.75 -3.64
C GLY A 102 7.50 2.22 -2.72
N ASN A 103 8.73 1.86 -3.05
CA ASN A 103 9.94 2.36 -2.40
C ASN A 103 11.16 2.13 -3.31
N LEU A 104 11.99 3.17 -3.46
CA LEU A 104 13.26 3.08 -4.18
C LEU A 104 14.36 2.56 -3.26
N THR A 105 15.01 1.48 -3.65
CA THR A 105 16.12 0.87 -2.90
C THR A 105 17.41 1.70 -3.00
N ASN A 106 17.57 2.48 -4.06
CA ASN A 106 18.76 3.31 -4.29
C ASN A 106 18.50 4.82 -4.12
N SER A 107 17.45 5.22 -3.40
CA SER A 107 17.08 6.65 -3.23
C SER A 107 18.20 7.53 -2.66
N ALA A 108 18.97 7.01 -1.70
CA ALA A 108 20.09 7.73 -1.10
C ALA A 108 21.23 8.01 -2.11
N GLN A 109 21.55 7.02 -2.95
CA GLN A 109 22.53 7.17 -4.03
C GLN A 109 22.05 8.20 -5.05
N LEU A 110 20.81 8.07 -5.53
CA LEU A 110 20.21 9.01 -6.48
C LEU A 110 20.19 10.45 -5.96
N LYS A 111 19.86 10.65 -4.69
CA LYS A 111 19.87 11.96 -4.05
C LYS A 111 21.27 12.63 -4.11
N GLN A 112 22.33 11.86 -3.88
CA GLN A 112 23.71 12.35 -3.97
C GLN A 112 24.13 12.66 -5.41
N GLU A 113 23.79 11.80 -6.37
CA GLU A 113 24.05 11.99 -7.79
C GLU A 113 23.38 13.26 -8.30
N MET A 114 22.09 13.45 -8.00
CA MET A 114 21.31 14.61 -8.42
C MET A 114 21.85 15.90 -7.84
N PHE A 115 22.27 15.90 -6.57
CA PHE A 115 22.89 17.07 -5.96
C PHE A 115 24.21 17.46 -6.64
N ARG A 116 25.04 16.46 -7.00
CA ARG A 116 26.37 16.72 -7.57
C ARG A 116 26.35 17.02 -9.06
N GLN A 117 25.50 16.33 -9.83
CA GLN A 117 25.49 16.37 -11.29
C GLN A 117 24.39 17.31 -11.82
N ASP A 118 23.20 17.24 -11.25
CA ASP A 118 22.03 17.92 -11.76
C ASP A 118 21.75 19.24 -11.00
N LEU A 119 22.54 19.51 -9.93
CA LEU A 119 22.38 20.67 -9.03
C LEU A 119 20.95 20.81 -8.48
N ARG A 120 20.26 19.68 -8.24
CA ARG A 120 18.90 19.64 -7.70
C ARG A 120 18.93 19.39 -6.22
N HIS A 121 18.22 20.24 -5.48
CA HIS A 121 18.00 20.08 -4.05
C HIS A 121 16.74 19.23 -3.81
N ILE A 122 16.84 18.23 -2.93
CA ILE A 122 15.72 17.41 -2.46
C ILE A 122 15.38 17.85 -1.05
N ASN A 123 14.17 18.34 -0.86
CA ASN A 123 13.76 19.02 0.38
C ASN A 123 13.33 18.04 1.48
N THR A 124 12.81 16.86 1.11
CA THR A 124 12.30 15.86 2.06
C THR A 124 13.17 14.61 2.12
N SER A 125 12.84 13.70 3.02
CA SER A 125 13.44 12.36 3.07
C SER A 125 12.70 11.35 2.19
N SER A 126 11.64 11.78 1.49
CA SER A 126 10.82 10.89 0.65
C SER A 126 11.54 10.49 -0.64
N ASP A 127 11.56 9.21 -0.92
CA ASP A 127 12.03 8.64 -2.18
C ASP A 127 11.16 9.08 -3.38
N SER A 128 9.89 9.42 -3.14
CA SER A 128 8.98 9.93 -4.16
C SER A 128 9.39 11.29 -4.71
N GLU A 129 9.97 12.17 -3.86
CA GLU A 129 10.55 13.43 -4.32
C GLU A 129 11.81 13.19 -5.16
N VAL A 130 12.61 12.18 -4.80
CA VAL A 130 13.76 11.75 -5.59
C VAL A 130 13.29 11.24 -6.96
N LEU A 131 12.30 10.36 -7.01
CA LEU A 131 11.75 9.81 -8.24
C LEU A 131 11.18 10.89 -9.17
N LEU A 132 10.44 11.86 -8.61
CA LEU A 132 9.95 13.02 -9.36
C LEU A 132 11.09 13.81 -10.02
N ASN A 133 12.15 14.06 -9.26
CA ASN A 133 13.28 14.82 -9.77
C ASN A 133 14.11 14.05 -10.79
N VAL A 134 14.22 12.70 -10.67
CA VAL A 134 14.80 11.85 -11.73
C VAL A 134 13.95 11.96 -12.99
N LEU A 135 12.64 11.81 -12.91
CA LEU A 135 11.73 11.95 -14.07
C LEU A 135 11.87 13.35 -14.71
N ALA A 136 11.92 14.40 -13.91
CA ALA A 136 12.08 15.76 -14.39
C ALA A 136 13.44 15.98 -15.10
N HIS A 137 14.51 15.35 -14.60
CA HIS A 137 15.82 15.37 -15.25
C HIS A 137 15.79 14.65 -16.59
N GLU A 138 15.23 13.45 -16.65
CA GLU A 138 15.12 12.66 -17.88
C GLU A 138 14.27 13.39 -18.95
N ILE A 139 13.15 14.00 -18.55
CA ILE A 139 12.33 14.83 -19.44
C ILE A 139 13.13 16.04 -19.97
N ALA A 140 13.92 16.69 -19.12
CA ALA A 140 14.75 17.81 -19.54
C ALA A 140 15.82 17.42 -20.58
N HIS A 141 16.35 16.19 -20.48
CA HIS A 141 17.34 15.66 -21.41
C HIS A 141 16.75 15.22 -22.75
N THR A 142 15.52 14.72 -22.75
CA THR A 142 14.85 14.26 -23.98
C THR A 142 14.13 15.37 -24.73
N ALA A 143 13.65 16.41 -24.02
CA ALA A 143 12.93 17.53 -24.64
C ALA A 143 13.85 18.38 -25.51
N HIS A 144 13.41 18.71 -26.72
CA HIS A 144 14.12 19.55 -27.66
C HIS A 144 13.35 20.84 -27.95
N ASN A 145 14.05 21.99 -27.92
CA ASN A 145 13.48 23.31 -28.26
C ASN A 145 12.19 23.67 -27.46
N ALA A 146 12.14 23.29 -26.17
CA ALA A 146 10.96 23.48 -25.32
C ALA A 146 9.67 22.82 -25.82
N VAL A 147 9.78 21.79 -26.65
CA VAL A 147 8.66 20.94 -27.09
C VAL A 147 8.86 19.54 -26.50
N LEU A 148 7.77 18.96 -26.02
CA LEU A 148 7.71 17.63 -25.49
C LEU A 148 6.67 16.82 -26.28
N ASP A 149 7.10 15.76 -26.94
CA ASP A 149 6.22 14.82 -27.63
C ASP A 149 6.11 13.48 -26.87
N THR A 150 5.26 12.61 -27.36
CA THR A 150 4.99 11.31 -26.74
C THR A 150 6.23 10.41 -26.75
N ASP A 151 7.05 10.45 -27.81
CA ASP A 151 8.26 9.64 -27.90
C ASP A 151 9.31 10.08 -26.87
N MET A 152 9.46 11.38 -26.66
CA MET A 152 10.34 11.97 -25.65
C MET A 152 9.90 11.60 -24.23
N ILE A 153 8.59 11.57 -23.95
CA ILE A 153 8.04 11.15 -22.67
C ILE A 153 8.41 9.68 -22.40
N PHE A 154 8.21 8.79 -23.35
CA PHE A 154 8.56 7.37 -23.17
C PHE A 154 10.08 7.15 -23.07
N GLU A 155 10.89 7.93 -23.77
CA GLU A 155 12.35 7.87 -23.61
C GLU A 155 12.79 8.34 -22.22
N ALA A 156 12.15 9.39 -21.68
CA ALA A 156 12.40 9.83 -20.31
C ALA A 156 12.05 8.73 -19.28
N VAL A 157 10.94 8.00 -19.46
CA VAL A 157 10.61 6.85 -18.58
C VAL A 157 11.64 5.72 -18.73
N ARG A 158 12.19 5.49 -19.94
CA ARG A 158 13.29 4.54 -20.12
C ARG A 158 14.51 4.96 -19.31
N GLY A 159 14.84 6.25 -19.28
CA GLY A 159 15.87 6.80 -18.41
C GLY A 159 15.60 6.57 -16.93
N VAL A 160 14.35 6.77 -16.48
CA VAL A 160 13.94 6.45 -15.11
C VAL A 160 14.18 4.98 -14.77
N HIS A 161 13.77 4.03 -15.62
CA HIS A 161 13.99 2.60 -15.40
C HIS A 161 15.46 2.19 -15.35
N LYS A 162 16.34 2.91 -16.05
CA LYS A 162 17.79 2.67 -16.00
C LYS A 162 18.41 3.15 -14.69
N ARG A 163 17.90 4.23 -14.11
CA ARG A 163 18.46 4.86 -12.90
C ARG A 163 17.84 4.36 -11.60
N CYS A 164 16.52 4.21 -11.57
CA CYS A 164 15.77 3.86 -10.36
C CYS A 164 15.74 2.35 -10.15
N ARG A 165 15.97 1.90 -8.91
CA ARG A 165 15.82 0.52 -8.45
C ARG A 165 14.79 0.46 -7.34
N GLY A 166 14.14 -0.70 -7.20
CA GLY A 166 13.10 -0.92 -6.22
C GLY A 166 11.74 -1.15 -6.86
N ALA A 167 10.68 -0.92 -6.10
CA ALA A 167 9.31 -1.06 -6.55
C ALA A 167 8.65 0.30 -6.70
N TYR A 168 8.00 0.55 -7.83
CA TYR A 168 7.26 1.79 -8.04
C TYR A 168 6.11 1.64 -9.04
N ALA A 169 4.91 1.99 -8.59
CA ALA A 169 3.79 2.32 -9.44
C ALA A 169 3.59 3.84 -9.35
N VAL A 170 3.51 4.51 -10.48
CA VAL A 170 3.54 5.98 -10.56
C VAL A 170 2.37 6.50 -11.38
N VAL A 171 1.76 7.57 -10.88
CA VAL A 171 0.92 8.47 -11.67
C VAL A 171 1.53 9.87 -11.62
N ALA A 172 1.70 10.50 -12.77
CA ALA A 172 2.26 11.84 -12.89
C ALA A 172 1.47 12.65 -13.91
N MET A 173 1.51 13.96 -13.81
CA MET A 173 1.00 14.85 -14.85
C MET A 173 2.06 15.84 -15.25
N VAL A 174 2.16 16.07 -16.55
CA VAL A 174 2.93 17.16 -17.13
C VAL A 174 1.95 18.25 -17.57
N ALA A 175 2.11 19.48 -17.04
CA ALA A 175 1.18 20.57 -17.30
C ALA A 175 1.00 20.80 -18.79
N ASN A 176 -0.25 20.91 -19.22
CA ASN A 176 -0.65 21.08 -20.63
C ASN A 176 -0.38 19.90 -21.59
N TYR A 177 0.30 18.82 -21.11
CA TYR A 177 0.58 17.65 -21.96
C TYR A 177 -0.33 16.47 -21.64
N GLY A 178 -0.45 16.06 -20.38
CA GLY A 178 -1.32 14.93 -20.04
C GLY A 178 -0.92 14.16 -18.80
N LEU A 179 -1.56 13.01 -18.62
CA LEU A 179 -1.35 12.03 -17.56
C LEU A 179 -0.34 10.98 -18.02
N LEU A 180 0.71 10.79 -17.25
CA LEU A 180 1.69 9.74 -17.41
C LEU A 180 1.54 8.73 -16.27
N ALA A 181 1.54 7.44 -16.60
CA ALA A 181 1.58 6.36 -15.61
C ALA A 181 2.59 5.31 -16.01
N PHE A 182 3.32 4.75 -15.07
CA PHE A 182 4.28 3.67 -15.34
C PHE A 182 4.50 2.78 -14.12
N ARG A 183 4.90 1.53 -14.41
CA ARG A 183 5.12 0.48 -13.42
C ARG A 183 6.57 0.02 -13.47
N ASP A 184 7.17 -0.33 -12.34
CA ASP A 184 8.55 -0.80 -12.26
C ASP A 184 8.81 -2.03 -13.15
N PRO A 185 10.08 -2.34 -13.53
CA PRO A 185 10.41 -3.45 -14.44
C PRO A 185 9.99 -4.83 -13.94
N HIS A 186 9.71 -4.99 -12.65
CA HIS A 186 9.26 -6.25 -12.05
C HIS A 186 7.73 -6.25 -11.80
N GLY A 187 7.07 -5.10 -11.94
CA GLY A 187 5.64 -5.00 -11.66
C GLY A 187 5.29 -5.36 -10.21
N ILE A 188 6.16 -5.02 -9.25
CA ILE A 188 5.99 -5.41 -7.84
C ILE A 188 4.72 -4.77 -7.25
N ARG A 189 4.51 -3.45 -7.51
CA ARG A 189 3.29 -2.77 -7.06
C ARG A 189 2.22 -2.79 -8.13
N PRO A 190 0.94 -2.99 -7.75
CA PRO A 190 -0.15 -3.06 -8.71
C PRO A 190 -0.46 -1.69 -9.34
N LEU A 191 -0.82 -1.70 -10.60
CA LEU A 191 -1.31 -0.54 -11.34
C LEU A 191 -2.23 -1.02 -12.47
N VAL A 192 -3.48 -0.56 -12.47
CA VAL A 192 -4.50 -0.92 -13.45
C VAL A 192 -4.95 0.28 -14.25
N ILE A 193 -5.41 0.03 -15.47
CA ILE A 193 -6.01 1.05 -16.33
C ILE A 193 -7.43 0.66 -16.72
N GLY A 194 -8.31 1.66 -16.76
CA GLY A 194 -9.69 1.53 -17.22
C GLY A 194 -10.14 2.71 -18.07
N LYS A 195 -11.30 2.55 -18.69
CA LYS A 195 -11.95 3.58 -19.50
C LYS A 195 -13.45 3.64 -19.26
N ALA A 196 -14.03 4.80 -19.52
CA ALA A 196 -15.47 4.98 -19.60
C ALA A 196 -15.81 5.71 -20.91
N GLU A 197 -16.85 5.25 -21.59
CA GLU A 197 -17.39 5.92 -22.77
C GLU A 197 -18.51 6.86 -22.32
N THR A 198 -18.37 8.14 -22.60
CA THR A 198 -19.37 9.17 -22.27
C THR A 198 -19.88 9.84 -23.52
N GLU A 199 -21.00 10.59 -23.44
CA GLU A 199 -21.51 11.39 -24.55
C GLU A 199 -20.49 12.43 -25.08
N LYS A 200 -19.51 12.81 -24.24
CA LYS A 200 -18.47 13.79 -24.59
C LYS A 200 -17.16 13.15 -25.07
N GLY A 201 -17.10 11.81 -25.10
CA GLY A 201 -15.93 11.04 -25.53
C GLY A 201 -15.42 10.10 -24.47
N THR A 202 -14.32 9.43 -24.76
CA THR A 202 -13.67 8.46 -23.88
C THR A 202 -12.95 9.17 -22.74
N GLU A 203 -13.12 8.66 -21.52
CA GLU A 203 -12.41 9.06 -20.31
C GLU A 203 -11.54 7.90 -19.83
N TYR A 204 -10.40 8.20 -19.24
CA TYR A 204 -9.45 7.19 -18.75
C TYR A 204 -9.13 7.37 -17.28
N ILE A 205 -8.91 6.25 -16.61
CA ILE A 205 -8.49 6.16 -15.23
C ILE A 205 -7.31 5.19 -15.08
N VAL A 206 -6.34 5.55 -14.25
CA VAL A 206 -5.27 4.66 -13.78
C VAL A 206 -5.34 4.62 -12.26
N ALA A 207 -5.27 3.44 -11.64
CA ALA A 207 -5.37 3.32 -10.20
C ALA A 207 -4.56 2.13 -9.65
N SER A 208 -4.31 2.14 -8.34
CA SER A 208 -3.64 1.02 -7.64
C SER A 208 -4.46 -0.27 -7.66
N GLU A 209 -5.79 -0.19 -7.66
CA GLU A 209 -6.69 -1.35 -7.58
C GLU A 209 -7.90 -1.18 -8.50
N SER A 210 -8.38 -2.30 -9.08
CA SER A 210 -9.55 -2.32 -9.97
C SER A 210 -10.84 -1.87 -9.30
N VAL A 211 -10.99 -2.09 -7.99
CA VAL A 211 -12.17 -1.64 -7.24
C VAL A 211 -12.40 -0.13 -7.32
N ALA A 212 -11.34 0.67 -7.51
CA ALA A 212 -11.50 2.11 -7.71
C ALA A 212 -12.18 2.41 -9.06
N LEU A 213 -11.89 1.61 -10.08
CA LEU A 213 -12.52 1.71 -11.40
C LEU A 213 -14.01 1.36 -11.32
N ASP A 214 -14.31 0.21 -10.70
CA ASP A 214 -15.68 -0.29 -10.57
C ASP A 214 -16.60 0.72 -9.87
N VAL A 215 -16.16 1.28 -8.74
CA VAL A 215 -16.95 2.24 -7.97
C VAL A 215 -17.17 3.56 -8.72
N LEU A 216 -16.18 3.97 -9.54
CA LEU A 216 -16.27 5.22 -10.31
C LEU A 216 -16.93 5.04 -11.69
N GLY A 217 -17.38 3.83 -12.04
CA GLY A 217 -18.08 3.55 -13.29
C GLY A 217 -17.17 3.39 -14.51
N PHE A 218 -15.90 3.06 -14.30
CA PHE A 218 -14.95 2.74 -15.37
C PHE A 218 -14.84 1.22 -15.57
N THR A 219 -14.71 0.81 -16.81
CA THR A 219 -14.43 -0.59 -17.17
C THR A 219 -12.93 -0.85 -17.12
N LEU A 220 -12.51 -1.88 -16.40
CA LEU A 220 -11.13 -2.35 -16.39
C LEU A 220 -10.71 -2.78 -17.79
N LEU A 221 -9.65 -2.21 -18.32
CA LEU A 221 -9.05 -2.62 -19.59
C LEU A 221 -8.02 -3.74 -19.34
N ARG A 222 -7.04 -3.49 -18.48
CA ARG A 222 -5.97 -4.41 -18.13
C ARG A 222 -5.10 -3.85 -17.01
N ASP A 223 -4.23 -4.66 -16.50
CA ASP A 223 -3.10 -4.22 -15.70
C ASP A 223 -2.04 -3.52 -16.56
N VAL A 224 -1.28 -2.58 -15.98
CA VAL A 224 -0.10 -2.01 -16.61
C VAL A 224 1.03 -3.03 -16.50
N ALA A 225 1.65 -3.38 -17.62
CA ALA A 225 2.69 -4.38 -17.67
C ALA A 225 3.97 -3.93 -16.92
N PRO A 226 4.82 -4.87 -16.46
CA PRO A 226 6.10 -4.52 -15.84
C PRO A 226 6.97 -3.72 -16.81
N GLY A 227 7.46 -2.55 -16.38
CA GLY A 227 8.29 -1.65 -17.19
C GLY A 227 7.55 -0.90 -18.29
N GLU A 228 6.23 -1.01 -18.34
CA GLU A 228 5.39 -0.27 -19.29
C GLU A 228 5.12 1.14 -18.77
N ALA A 229 5.05 2.09 -19.72
CA ALA A 229 4.50 3.42 -19.52
C ALA A 229 3.25 3.64 -20.37
N ILE A 230 2.31 4.37 -19.81
CA ILE A 230 1.06 4.83 -20.44
C ILE A 230 1.06 6.34 -20.41
N PHE A 231 0.70 6.95 -21.53
CA PHE A 231 0.49 8.38 -21.61
C PHE A 231 -0.89 8.67 -22.21
N ILE A 232 -1.64 9.57 -21.57
CA ILE A 232 -2.96 10.02 -22.01
C ILE A 232 -2.88 11.54 -22.12
N ASP A 233 -2.95 12.06 -23.34
CA ASP A 233 -2.87 13.51 -23.55
C ASP A 233 -4.17 14.22 -23.09
N MET A 234 -4.15 15.55 -23.09
CA MET A 234 -5.30 16.36 -22.65
C MET A 234 -6.50 16.24 -23.59
N ASP A 235 -6.31 15.79 -24.82
CA ASP A 235 -7.38 15.52 -25.80
C ASP A 235 -8.04 14.14 -25.55
N GLY A 236 -7.40 13.26 -24.76
CA GLY A 236 -7.85 11.93 -24.43
C GLY A 236 -7.32 10.86 -25.38
N ASN A 237 -6.25 11.13 -26.12
CA ASN A 237 -5.58 10.09 -26.92
C ASN A 237 -4.73 9.22 -25.99
N PHE A 238 -4.83 7.92 -26.17
CA PHE A 238 -4.15 6.91 -25.37
C PHE A 238 -2.94 6.35 -26.09
N TYR A 239 -1.80 6.35 -25.40
CA TYR A 239 -0.54 5.80 -25.89
C TYR A 239 0.05 4.88 -24.82
N SER A 240 0.70 3.78 -25.24
CA SER A 240 1.44 2.91 -24.34
C SER A 240 2.73 2.40 -24.99
N ARG A 241 3.76 2.17 -24.16
CA ARG A 241 5.04 1.66 -24.64
C ARG A 241 5.76 0.87 -23.56
N GLN A 242 6.38 -0.24 -23.95
CA GLN A 242 7.35 -0.94 -23.12
C GLN A 242 8.64 -0.10 -23.04
N CYS A 243 8.97 0.39 -21.84
CA CYS A 243 10.11 1.27 -21.60
C CYS A 243 11.30 0.57 -20.91
N ALA A 244 11.07 -0.53 -20.19
CA ALA A 244 12.16 -1.33 -19.62
C ALA A 244 12.68 -2.38 -20.61
N GLU A 245 14.01 -2.56 -20.68
CA GLU A 245 14.65 -3.54 -21.56
C GLU A 245 14.48 -4.98 -21.05
N ASN A 246 14.59 -5.16 -19.73
CA ASN A 246 14.45 -6.45 -19.06
C ASN A 246 13.30 -6.36 -18.04
N SER A 247 12.12 -6.80 -18.42
CA SER A 247 10.95 -6.81 -17.54
C SER A 247 10.49 -8.24 -17.28
N GLN A 248 10.14 -8.51 -16.02
CA GLN A 248 9.56 -9.77 -15.61
C GLN A 248 8.51 -9.52 -14.55
N LEU A 249 7.28 -9.95 -14.80
CA LEU A 249 6.19 -9.81 -13.82
C LEU A 249 6.50 -10.66 -12.57
N THR A 250 6.68 -9.99 -11.45
CA THR A 250 6.98 -10.57 -10.14
C THR A 250 6.19 -9.80 -9.07
N PRO A 251 4.86 -9.90 -9.07
CA PRO A 251 4.01 -9.09 -8.21
C PRO A 251 4.21 -9.46 -6.74
N CYS A 252 4.02 -8.49 -5.86
CA CYS A 252 4.10 -8.73 -4.43
C CYS A 252 2.97 -9.64 -3.97
N ILE A 253 3.31 -10.82 -3.46
CA ILE A 253 2.32 -11.81 -3.03
C ILE A 253 1.50 -11.33 -1.84
N PHE A 254 2.02 -10.40 -1.03
CA PHE A 254 1.33 -9.84 0.13
C PHE A 254 0.12 -8.95 -0.26
N GLU A 255 0.04 -8.51 -1.52
CA GLU A 255 -1.17 -7.86 -2.06
C GLU A 255 -2.37 -8.81 -1.99
N TYR A 256 -2.20 -10.08 -2.38
CA TYR A 256 -3.26 -11.08 -2.35
C TYR A 256 -3.58 -11.54 -0.92
N VAL A 257 -2.58 -11.61 -0.05
CA VAL A 257 -2.76 -12.03 1.35
C VAL A 257 -3.55 -10.99 2.15
N TYR A 258 -3.10 -9.72 2.12
CA TYR A 258 -3.57 -8.71 3.06
C TYR A 258 -3.92 -7.36 2.44
N LEU A 259 -3.06 -6.84 1.52
CA LEU A 259 -3.05 -5.41 1.24
C LEU A 259 -4.20 -4.96 0.34
N ALA A 260 -4.49 -5.72 -0.73
CA ALA A 260 -5.58 -5.39 -1.64
C ALA A 260 -6.96 -5.72 -1.04
N ARG A 261 -7.96 -5.02 -1.49
CA ARG A 261 -9.35 -5.35 -1.15
C ARG A 261 -9.75 -6.68 -1.78
N PRO A 262 -10.61 -7.47 -1.11
CA PRO A 262 -11.02 -8.76 -1.67
C PRO A 262 -11.80 -8.64 -2.99
N ASP A 263 -12.47 -7.54 -3.22
CA ASP A 263 -13.22 -7.23 -4.43
C ASP A 263 -12.35 -6.68 -5.58
N SER A 264 -11.02 -6.63 -5.41
CA SER A 264 -10.07 -6.23 -6.45
C SER A 264 -9.61 -7.42 -7.32
N VAL A 265 -9.29 -7.11 -8.59
CA VAL A 265 -8.58 -7.98 -9.52
C VAL A 265 -7.20 -7.34 -9.80
N ILE A 266 -6.13 -8.11 -9.63
CA ILE A 266 -4.74 -7.67 -9.82
C ILE A 266 -4.03 -8.70 -10.69
N ASP A 267 -3.36 -8.26 -11.77
CA ASP A 267 -2.64 -9.12 -12.72
C ASP A 267 -3.52 -10.31 -13.20
N GLY A 268 -4.81 -10.01 -13.44
CA GLY A 268 -5.80 -10.98 -13.88
C GLY A 268 -6.29 -11.96 -12.80
N VAL A 269 -5.93 -11.75 -11.53
CA VAL A 269 -6.28 -12.63 -10.41
C VAL A 269 -7.26 -11.96 -9.45
N SER A 270 -8.37 -12.62 -9.15
CA SER A 270 -9.29 -12.19 -8.09
C SER A 270 -8.67 -12.41 -6.71
N VAL A 271 -8.52 -11.35 -5.95
CA VAL A 271 -8.02 -11.40 -4.57
C VAL A 271 -8.93 -12.25 -3.68
N TYR A 272 -10.24 -12.15 -3.86
CA TYR A 272 -11.20 -12.96 -3.11
C TYR A 272 -11.03 -14.46 -3.35
N GLN A 273 -10.94 -14.89 -4.64
CA GLN A 273 -10.74 -16.28 -4.97
C GLN A 273 -9.41 -16.83 -4.43
N THR A 274 -8.34 -16.03 -4.52
CA THR A 274 -7.05 -16.41 -3.93
C THR A 274 -7.18 -16.69 -2.44
N ARG A 275 -7.87 -15.83 -1.68
CA ARG A 275 -8.08 -16.05 -0.24
C ARG A 275 -8.93 -17.27 0.06
N LEU A 276 -9.88 -17.64 -0.80
CA LEU A 276 -10.58 -18.92 -0.69
C LEU A 276 -9.61 -20.10 -0.93
N HIS A 277 -8.77 -20.04 -1.97
CA HIS A 277 -7.78 -21.08 -2.24
C HIS A 277 -6.74 -21.24 -1.12
N MET A 278 -6.34 -20.13 -0.49
CA MET A 278 -5.51 -20.17 0.73
C MET A 278 -6.20 -20.94 1.86
N GLY A 279 -7.52 -20.79 2.01
CA GLY A 279 -8.32 -21.55 2.98
C GLY A 279 -8.34 -23.06 2.67
N VAL A 280 -8.45 -23.44 1.39
CA VAL A 280 -8.40 -24.84 0.95
C VAL A 280 -7.06 -25.48 1.33
N SER A 281 -5.95 -24.88 0.88
CA SER A 281 -4.60 -25.45 1.13
C SER A 281 -4.24 -25.47 2.61
N LEU A 282 -4.67 -24.47 3.39
CA LEU A 282 -4.47 -24.47 4.85
C LEU A 282 -5.29 -25.59 5.54
N ALA A 283 -6.51 -25.85 5.06
CA ALA A 283 -7.33 -26.97 5.55
C ALA A 283 -6.70 -28.33 5.24
N GLU A 284 -6.11 -28.51 4.07
CA GLU A 284 -5.38 -29.72 3.70
C GLU A 284 -4.18 -29.95 4.63
N LYS A 285 -3.42 -28.89 4.94
CA LYS A 285 -2.31 -28.92 5.89
C LYS A 285 -2.78 -29.30 7.29
N ILE A 286 -3.84 -28.68 7.79
CA ILE A 286 -4.44 -29.01 9.10
C ILE A 286 -4.90 -30.47 9.13
N ARG A 287 -5.57 -30.95 8.10
CA ARG A 287 -6.02 -32.35 8.00
C ARG A 287 -4.85 -33.33 8.03
N ARG A 288 -3.71 -32.96 7.48
CA ARG A 288 -2.48 -33.76 7.48
C ARG A 288 -1.78 -33.77 8.83
N GLU A 289 -1.61 -32.60 9.45
CA GLU A 289 -0.73 -32.40 10.61
C GLU A 289 -1.47 -32.43 11.96
N TRP A 290 -2.73 -32.01 11.99
CA TRP A 290 -3.53 -31.86 13.21
C TRP A 290 -4.68 -32.87 13.36
N LYS A 291 -4.52 -34.07 12.84
CA LYS A 291 -5.54 -35.16 12.91
C LYS A 291 -6.03 -35.48 14.33
N HIS A 292 -5.23 -35.16 15.33
CA HIS A 292 -5.49 -35.47 16.73
C HIS A 292 -6.12 -34.30 17.51
N LEU A 293 -6.27 -33.14 16.88
CA LEU A 293 -6.85 -31.98 17.55
C LEU A 293 -8.38 -31.99 17.43
N ASP A 294 -9.03 -31.70 18.56
CA ASP A 294 -10.46 -31.54 18.66
C ASP A 294 -10.81 -30.06 18.52
N ILE A 295 -11.38 -29.66 17.39
CA ILE A 295 -11.73 -28.29 17.06
C ILE A 295 -13.25 -28.19 16.96
N ASP A 296 -13.87 -27.37 17.81
CA ASP A 296 -15.32 -27.17 17.82
C ASP A 296 -15.78 -26.10 16.84
N VAL A 297 -14.96 -25.05 16.65
CA VAL A 297 -15.35 -23.87 15.88
C VAL A 297 -14.16 -23.15 15.26
N VAL A 298 -14.36 -22.66 14.03
CA VAL A 298 -13.40 -21.77 13.33
C VAL A 298 -13.88 -20.34 13.44
N ILE A 299 -12.99 -19.45 13.89
CA ILE A 299 -13.27 -18.04 14.12
C ILE A 299 -12.23 -17.18 13.38
N PRO A 300 -12.65 -16.34 12.42
CA PRO A 300 -11.73 -15.42 11.74
C PRO A 300 -11.34 -14.26 12.64
N ILE A 301 -10.15 -13.74 12.43
CA ILE A 301 -9.72 -12.44 12.93
C ILE A 301 -10.13 -11.39 11.89
N PRO A 302 -11.12 -10.52 12.16
CA PRO A 302 -11.66 -9.63 11.13
C PRO A 302 -10.67 -8.55 10.70
N ASP A 303 -10.70 -8.11 9.43
CA ASP A 303 -11.69 -8.46 8.39
C ASP A 303 -11.08 -9.36 7.30
N THR A 304 -9.76 -9.36 7.11
CA THR A 304 -9.05 -9.88 5.94
C THR A 304 -9.03 -11.40 5.87
N SER A 305 -9.01 -12.06 7.04
CA SER A 305 -8.98 -13.53 7.12
C SER A 305 -10.32 -14.23 6.87
N ARG A 306 -11.44 -13.49 6.82
CA ARG A 306 -12.78 -14.08 6.69
C ARG A 306 -12.95 -15.06 5.52
N PRO A 307 -12.53 -14.72 4.28
CA PRO A 307 -12.68 -15.66 3.16
C PRO A 307 -11.89 -16.95 3.37
N SER A 308 -10.65 -16.85 3.84
CA SER A 308 -9.80 -18.02 4.11
C SER A 308 -10.37 -18.88 5.24
N ALA A 309 -10.82 -18.28 6.33
CA ALA A 309 -11.40 -18.98 7.47
C ALA A 309 -12.73 -19.66 7.11
N LEU A 310 -13.59 -18.99 6.31
CA LEU A 310 -14.85 -19.56 5.84
C LEU A 310 -14.60 -20.81 4.99
N GLN A 311 -13.71 -20.72 4.02
CA GLN A 311 -13.40 -21.84 3.15
C GLN A 311 -12.71 -22.97 3.91
N LEU A 312 -11.77 -22.64 4.81
CA LEU A 312 -11.12 -23.61 5.69
C LEU A 312 -12.15 -24.40 6.53
N ALA A 313 -13.10 -23.69 7.13
CA ALA A 313 -14.16 -24.33 7.92
C ALA A 313 -15.01 -25.30 7.06
N ASN A 314 -15.38 -24.88 5.84
CA ASN A 314 -16.13 -25.71 4.90
C ASN A 314 -15.33 -26.98 4.54
N GLU A 315 -14.03 -26.85 4.21
CA GLU A 315 -13.17 -28.00 3.86
C GLU A 315 -12.99 -28.98 5.02
N LEU A 316 -12.90 -28.49 6.25
CA LEU A 316 -12.76 -29.34 7.43
C LEU A 316 -14.10 -29.86 7.97
N ASN A 317 -15.23 -29.44 7.40
CA ASN A 317 -16.58 -29.69 7.91
C ASN A 317 -16.75 -29.25 9.36
N LEU A 318 -16.20 -28.07 9.70
CA LEU A 318 -16.28 -27.44 11.01
C LEU A 318 -17.26 -26.26 10.99
N THR A 319 -17.78 -25.93 12.17
CA THR A 319 -18.64 -24.77 12.33
C THR A 319 -17.84 -23.47 12.18
N TYR A 320 -18.23 -22.58 11.27
CA TYR A 320 -17.73 -21.21 11.18
C TYR A 320 -18.57 -20.25 12.04
N ARG A 321 -17.94 -19.36 12.79
CA ARG A 321 -18.62 -18.31 13.58
C ARG A 321 -17.83 -17.01 13.59
N GLU A 322 -18.53 -15.87 13.54
CA GLU A 322 -17.97 -14.56 13.79
C GLU A 322 -17.81 -14.35 15.31
N GLY A 323 -16.68 -14.79 15.87
CA GLY A 323 -16.42 -14.67 17.30
C GLY A 323 -15.93 -13.30 17.74
N PHE A 324 -15.44 -12.47 16.82
CA PHE A 324 -14.94 -11.12 17.09
C PHE A 324 -15.69 -10.07 16.27
N ILE A 325 -16.02 -8.96 16.91
CA ILE A 325 -16.61 -7.79 16.25
C ILE A 325 -15.61 -6.64 16.25
N LYS A 326 -15.29 -6.15 15.05
CA LYS A 326 -14.44 -4.97 14.87
C LYS A 326 -15.26 -3.69 14.95
N ASN A 327 -14.83 -2.75 15.79
CA ASN A 327 -15.43 -1.42 15.83
C ASN A 327 -14.97 -0.62 14.61
N ARG A 328 -15.88 -0.39 13.67
CA ARG A 328 -15.60 0.32 12.40
C ARG A 328 -15.46 1.84 12.56
N TYR A 329 -15.89 2.38 13.70
CA TYR A 329 -15.85 3.83 13.98
C TYR A 329 -14.54 4.27 14.66
N ILE A 330 -13.69 3.33 15.07
CA ILE A 330 -12.39 3.61 15.64
C ILE A 330 -11.33 3.39 14.55
N GLY A 331 -10.78 4.49 14.03
CA GLY A 331 -9.67 4.48 13.08
C GLY A 331 -8.39 3.89 13.66
N ARG A 332 -7.32 3.83 12.87
CA ARG A 332 -5.98 3.49 13.38
C ARG A 332 -5.60 4.56 14.42
N THR A 333 -5.48 4.16 15.68
CA THR A 333 -4.92 5.04 16.71
C THR A 333 -3.44 5.23 16.40
N PHE A 334 -3.02 6.50 16.29
CA PHE A 334 -1.61 6.87 16.31
C PHE A 334 -0.94 6.18 17.51
N ILE A 335 0.33 5.79 17.36
CA ILE A 335 1.11 5.05 18.36
C ILE A 335 1.06 5.81 19.68
N MET A 336 0.22 5.34 20.61
CA MET A 336 0.17 5.91 21.96
C MET A 336 1.32 5.35 22.79
N PRO A 337 2.04 6.19 23.54
CA PRO A 337 3.08 5.73 24.45
C PRO A 337 2.46 5.00 25.65
N GLY A 338 2.96 3.77 25.94
CA GLY A 338 2.61 2.99 27.12
C GLY A 338 1.87 1.67 26.84
N GLN A 339 2.32 0.61 27.49
CA GLN A 339 1.79 -0.76 27.31
C GLN A 339 0.33 -0.92 27.77
N ALA A 340 -0.08 -0.21 28.82
CA ALA A 340 -1.45 -0.24 29.34
C ALA A 340 -2.46 0.43 28.38
N LEU A 341 -2.06 1.51 27.71
CA LEU A 341 -2.88 2.20 26.71
C LEU A 341 -3.01 1.38 25.42
N ARG A 342 -1.97 0.64 25.03
CA ARG A 342 -2.01 -0.29 23.88
C ARG A 342 -2.98 -1.44 24.11
N LYS A 343 -3.02 -2.03 25.30
CA LYS A 343 -4.00 -3.08 25.65
C LYS A 343 -5.44 -2.57 25.56
N ARG A 344 -5.72 -1.38 26.08
CA ARG A 344 -7.06 -0.76 25.95
C ARG A 344 -7.44 -0.49 24.49
N SER A 345 -6.48 -0.11 23.65
CA SER A 345 -6.75 0.23 22.24
C SER A 345 -7.16 -0.99 21.40
N VAL A 346 -6.65 -2.20 21.68
CA VAL A 346 -7.08 -3.42 20.99
C VAL A 346 -8.48 -3.83 21.41
N HIS A 347 -8.80 -3.80 22.70
CA HIS A 347 -10.17 -4.06 23.18
C HIS A 347 -11.20 -3.05 22.65
N GLN A 348 -10.81 -1.79 22.43
CA GLN A 348 -11.69 -0.80 21.80
C GLN A 348 -11.98 -1.12 20.34
N LYS A 349 -11.01 -1.74 19.64
CA LYS A 349 -11.12 -2.06 18.22
C LYS A 349 -11.76 -3.42 17.96
N LEU A 350 -11.56 -4.38 18.85
CA LEU A 350 -11.98 -5.77 18.68
C LEU A 350 -12.62 -6.27 19.98
N ASN A 351 -13.85 -6.77 19.90
CA ASN A 351 -14.58 -7.29 21.05
C ASN A 351 -15.03 -8.74 20.80
N PRO A 352 -14.77 -9.68 21.76
CA PRO A 352 -15.20 -11.07 21.61
C PRO A 352 -16.69 -11.25 21.94
N ILE A 353 -17.34 -12.15 21.22
CA ILE A 353 -18.69 -12.63 21.49
C ILE A 353 -18.57 -13.85 22.40
N GLY A 354 -18.70 -13.69 23.73
CA GLY A 354 -18.37 -14.71 24.72
C GLY A 354 -19.03 -16.09 24.50
N MET A 355 -20.28 -16.14 24.00
CA MET A 355 -20.96 -17.41 23.72
C MET A 355 -20.28 -18.25 22.63
N GLU A 356 -19.50 -17.64 21.76
CA GLU A 356 -18.78 -18.36 20.70
C GLU A 356 -17.47 -18.99 21.19
N PHE A 357 -16.99 -18.59 22.36
CA PHE A 357 -15.74 -19.08 22.96
C PHE A 357 -15.96 -20.02 24.15
N LYS A 358 -17.00 -19.75 24.97
CA LYS A 358 -17.18 -20.41 26.26
C LYS A 358 -17.28 -21.94 26.13
N GLY A 359 -16.32 -22.64 26.75
CA GLY A 359 -16.25 -24.11 26.83
C GLY A 359 -15.88 -24.79 25.51
N LYS A 360 -15.39 -24.04 24.49
CA LYS A 360 -15.05 -24.57 23.17
C LYS A 360 -13.54 -24.62 22.94
N ASN A 361 -13.11 -25.55 22.11
CA ASN A 361 -11.81 -25.58 21.48
C ASN A 361 -11.91 -24.78 20.17
N VAL A 362 -11.29 -23.58 20.13
CA VAL A 362 -11.44 -22.66 19.01
C VAL A 362 -10.22 -22.66 18.11
N LEU A 363 -10.42 -22.64 16.80
CA LEU A 363 -9.41 -22.38 15.79
C LEU A 363 -9.54 -20.93 15.32
N LEU A 364 -8.62 -20.09 15.75
CA LEU A 364 -8.49 -18.72 15.26
C LEU A 364 -7.74 -18.72 13.93
N VAL A 365 -8.26 -18.01 12.93
CA VAL A 365 -7.63 -17.87 11.62
C VAL A 365 -7.32 -16.41 11.35
N ASP A 366 -6.03 -16.09 11.16
CA ASP A 366 -5.56 -14.76 10.76
C ASP A 366 -5.00 -14.80 9.34
N ASP A 367 -4.90 -13.62 8.71
CA ASP A 367 -4.24 -13.51 7.42
C ASP A 367 -2.72 -13.69 7.53
N SER A 368 -2.10 -13.13 8.57
CA SER A 368 -0.66 -13.20 8.80
C SER A 368 -0.29 -12.82 10.24
N ILE A 369 0.85 -13.32 10.71
CA ILE A 369 1.46 -12.93 11.99
C ILE A 369 2.75 -12.17 11.70
N VAL A 370 2.81 -10.89 12.10
CA VAL A 370 3.98 -10.03 11.88
C VAL A 370 4.75 -9.79 13.17
N ARG A 371 4.24 -8.96 14.10
CA ARG A 371 4.88 -8.65 15.39
C ARG A 371 4.44 -9.56 16.54
N GLY A 372 3.38 -10.32 16.37
CA GLY A 372 2.81 -11.22 17.38
C GLY A 372 2.09 -10.55 18.55
N THR A 373 2.27 -9.25 18.79
CA THR A 373 1.60 -8.53 19.89
C THR A 373 0.07 -8.56 19.77
N THR A 374 -0.45 -8.39 18.57
CA THR A 374 -1.89 -8.47 18.28
C THR A 374 -2.39 -9.90 18.46
N SER A 375 -1.68 -10.90 17.90
CA SER A 375 -2.03 -12.32 18.02
C SER A 375 -2.05 -12.78 19.47
N LYS A 376 -1.05 -12.38 20.27
CA LYS A 376 -1.02 -12.66 21.74
C LYS A 376 -2.23 -12.07 22.46
N GLN A 377 -2.62 -10.84 22.13
CA GLN A 377 -3.79 -10.19 22.74
C GLN A 377 -5.09 -10.87 22.31
N ILE A 378 -5.21 -11.29 21.05
CA ILE A 378 -6.39 -11.99 20.53
C ILE A 378 -6.54 -13.36 21.17
N VAL A 379 -5.45 -14.13 21.30
CA VAL A 379 -5.44 -15.41 22.02
C VAL A 379 -5.87 -15.21 23.47
N GLN A 380 -5.35 -14.18 24.15
CA GLN A 380 -5.75 -13.88 25.52
C GLN A 380 -7.23 -13.50 25.62
N MET A 381 -7.76 -12.69 24.69
CA MET A 381 -9.19 -12.35 24.65
C MET A 381 -10.07 -13.58 24.44
N ALA A 382 -9.66 -14.53 23.61
CA ALA A 382 -10.40 -15.79 23.43
C ALA A 382 -10.41 -16.61 24.73
N ARG A 383 -9.28 -16.69 25.47
CA ARG A 383 -9.20 -17.35 26.77
C ARG A 383 -10.06 -16.65 27.82
N ASP A 384 -10.00 -15.33 27.90
CA ASP A 384 -10.80 -14.52 28.84
C ASP A 384 -12.31 -14.67 28.54
N ALA A 385 -12.68 -14.89 27.26
CA ALA A 385 -14.05 -15.19 26.84
C ALA A 385 -14.47 -16.65 27.13
N GLY A 386 -13.59 -17.48 27.71
CA GLY A 386 -13.88 -18.82 28.19
C GLY A 386 -13.58 -19.96 27.23
N ALA A 387 -12.72 -19.75 26.22
CA ALA A 387 -12.23 -20.83 25.37
C ALA A 387 -11.44 -21.87 26.19
N THR A 388 -11.69 -23.16 25.95
CA THR A 388 -11.00 -24.27 26.59
C THR A 388 -9.60 -24.43 26.01
N LYS A 389 -9.49 -24.43 24.67
CA LYS A 389 -8.24 -24.42 23.92
C LYS A 389 -8.31 -23.36 22.83
N VAL A 390 -7.16 -22.81 22.49
CA VAL A 390 -7.02 -21.82 21.44
C VAL A 390 -5.94 -22.27 20.48
N TYR A 391 -6.35 -22.76 19.32
CA TYR A 391 -5.49 -23.07 18.21
C TYR A 391 -5.39 -21.87 17.28
N PHE A 392 -4.26 -21.66 16.65
CA PHE A 392 -4.04 -20.51 15.79
C PHE A 392 -3.52 -20.94 14.41
N ALA A 393 -4.15 -20.46 13.35
CA ALA A 393 -3.74 -20.71 11.98
C ALA A 393 -3.49 -19.38 11.26
N SER A 394 -2.34 -19.27 10.60
CA SER A 394 -2.00 -18.16 9.71
C SER A 394 -2.20 -18.57 8.25
N ALA A 395 -3.00 -17.82 7.51
CA ALA A 395 -3.22 -18.05 6.08
C ALA A 395 -1.99 -17.67 5.22
N ALA A 396 -1.01 -16.99 5.81
CA ALA A 396 0.29 -16.71 5.20
C ALA A 396 1.42 -17.51 5.89
N PRO A 397 2.56 -17.72 5.22
CA PRO A 397 3.79 -18.21 5.81
C PRO A 397 4.31 -17.29 6.93
N PRO A 398 5.26 -17.74 7.78
CA PRO A 398 5.86 -16.89 8.79
C PRO A 398 6.63 -15.73 8.15
N VAL A 399 6.33 -14.49 8.59
CA VAL A 399 7.03 -13.28 8.13
C VAL A 399 8.36 -13.17 8.87
N ARG A 400 9.47 -13.46 8.17
CA ARG A 400 10.82 -13.57 8.75
C ARG A 400 11.76 -12.43 8.36
N TYR A 401 11.45 -11.72 7.27
CA TYR A 401 12.33 -10.70 6.69
C TYR A 401 11.59 -9.38 6.47
N PRO A 402 12.27 -8.22 6.59
CA PRO A 402 11.66 -6.93 6.31
C PRO A 402 11.34 -6.79 4.82
N ASN A 403 10.25 -6.08 4.50
CA ASN A 403 9.97 -5.69 3.12
C ASN A 403 10.66 -4.36 2.80
N VAL A 404 11.28 -4.28 1.62
CA VAL A 404 11.99 -3.08 1.12
C VAL A 404 11.28 -2.41 -0.06
N TYR A 405 10.11 -2.93 -0.48
CA TYR A 405 9.38 -2.51 -1.67
C TYR A 405 8.09 -1.73 -1.37
N GLY A 406 8.04 -1.04 -0.23
CA GLY A 406 6.96 -0.12 0.10
C GLY A 406 5.87 -0.69 1.01
N ILE A 407 6.10 -1.83 1.67
CA ILE A 407 5.31 -2.26 2.83
C ILE A 407 6.05 -1.82 4.10
N ASP A 408 5.34 -1.15 5.02
CA ASP A 408 5.90 -0.85 6.34
C ASP A 408 5.92 -2.12 7.18
N MET A 409 6.95 -2.92 6.97
CA MET A 409 7.26 -4.03 7.85
C MET A 409 8.26 -3.61 8.93
N PRO A 410 8.14 -4.18 10.13
CA PRO A 410 9.07 -3.89 11.23
C PRO A 410 10.50 -4.35 10.90
N THR A 411 11.45 -3.91 11.72
CA THR A 411 12.83 -4.41 11.70
C THR A 411 12.86 -5.90 12.03
N ARG A 412 13.96 -6.59 11.71
CA ARG A 412 14.11 -8.03 12.00
C ARG A 412 13.84 -8.36 13.47
N ASP A 413 14.32 -7.53 14.39
CA ASP A 413 14.14 -7.75 15.84
C ASP A 413 12.68 -7.62 16.29
N GLU A 414 11.86 -6.89 15.56
CA GLU A 414 10.43 -6.73 15.84
C GLU A 414 9.57 -7.80 15.15
N LEU A 415 10.10 -8.55 14.18
CA LEU A 415 9.41 -9.65 13.52
C LEU A 415 9.37 -10.87 14.44
N LEU A 416 8.17 -11.36 14.74
CA LEU A 416 8.00 -12.48 15.67
C LEU A 416 8.71 -13.75 15.19
N ALA A 417 8.70 -14.02 13.89
CA ALA A 417 9.19 -15.28 13.32
C ALA A 417 10.69 -15.28 13.01
N THR A 418 11.38 -14.14 13.11
CA THR A 418 12.83 -14.09 12.86
C THR A 418 13.60 -14.87 13.92
N GLY A 419 14.35 -15.88 13.48
CA GLY A 419 15.20 -16.70 14.36
C GLY A 419 14.45 -17.61 15.32
N ARG A 420 13.12 -17.78 15.18
CA ARG A 420 12.30 -18.63 16.06
C ARG A 420 11.66 -19.79 15.30
N SER A 421 11.51 -20.91 15.99
CA SER A 421 10.71 -22.05 15.54
C SER A 421 9.20 -21.78 15.72
N ASP A 422 8.37 -22.55 15.02
CA ASP A 422 6.92 -22.42 15.13
C ASP A 422 6.41 -22.75 16.55
N GLU A 423 7.11 -23.67 17.28
CA GLU A 423 6.82 -24.00 18.67
C GLU A 423 7.15 -22.84 19.63
N GLU A 424 8.26 -22.13 19.38
CA GLU A 424 8.62 -20.94 20.16
C GLU A 424 7.63 -19.79 19.93
N ILE A 425 7.21 -19.59 18.67
CA ILE A 425 6.18 -18.61 18.32
C ILE A 425 4.85 -18.96 18.97
N CYS A 426 4.44 -20.24 18.92
CA CYS A 426 3.21 -20.74 19.54
C CYS A 426 3.18 -20.41 21.04
N LYS A 427 4.27 -20.66 21.76
CA LYS A 427 4.41 -20.31 23.18
C LYS A 427 4.34 -18.79 23.41
N GLU A 428 5.00 -18.00 22.56
CA GLU A 428 5.04 -16.54 22.71
C GLU A 428 3.66 -15.91 22.54
N ILE A 429 2.85 -16.37 21.57
CA ILE A 429 1.48 -15.89 21.39
C ILE A 429 0.49 -16.49 22.41
N GLY A 430 0.88 -17.56 23.12
CA GLY A 430 0.07 -18.23 24.13
C GLY A 430 -1.00 -19.17 23.58
N ALA A 431 -0.85 -19.65 22.33
CA ALA A 431 -1.74 -20.63 21.72
C ALA A 431 -1.40 -22.06 22.17
N ASP A 432 -2.38 -22.99 22.05
CA ASP A 432 -2.18 -24.41 22.34
C ASP A 432 -1.56 -25.15 21.14
N ALA A 433 -1.78 -24.68 19.92
CA ALA A 433 -1.10 -25.09 18.69
C ALA A 433 -1.10 -23.95 17.68
N LEU A 434 -0.07 -23.93 16.82
CA LEU A 434 0.10 -22.95 15.74
C LEU A 434 0.41 -23.64 14.44
N ILE A 435 -0.19 -23.21 13.36
CA ILE A 435 0.11 -23.66 12.01
C ILE A 435 0.19 -22.47 11.06
N TYR A 436 1.19 -22.47 10.19
CA TYR A 436 1.37 -21.52 9.11
C TYR A 436 1.08 -22.14 7.76
N GLN A 437 0.68 -21.33 6.79
CA GLN A 437 0.64 -21.71 5.39
C GLN A 437 2.07 -21.99 4.86
N ASP A 438 2.21 -22.86 3.88
CA ASP A 438 3.45 -23.05 3.15
C ASP A 438 3.58 -22.02 2.01
N ILE A 439 4.81 -21.57 1.68
CA ILE A 439 5.05 -20.58 0.61
C ILE A 439 4.58 -21.15 -0.74
N ASP A 440 4.92 -22.38 -1.06
CA ASP A 440 4.53 -23.02 -2.32
C ASP A 440 3.00 -23.15 -2.45
N ALA A 441 2.32 -23.45 -1.34
CA ALA A 441 0.85 -23.51 -1.30
C ALA A 441 0.21 -22.12 -1.48
N LEU A 442 0.82 -21.08 -0.91
CA LEU A 442 0.39 -19.70 -1.11
C LEU A 442 0.56 -19.26 -2.57
N VAL A 443 1.74 -19.51 -3.16
CA VAL A 443 2.02 -19.22 -4.58
C VAL A 443 1.02 -19.97 -5.48
N HIS A 444 0.80 -21.26 -5.20
CA HIS A 444 -0.16 -22.06 -5.95
C HIS A 444 -1.60 -21.52 -5.84
N ALA A 445 -2.01 -21.03 -4.68
CA ALA A 445 -3.34 -20.44 -4.48
C ALA A 445 -3.60 -19.22 -5.39
N VAL A 446 -2.56 -18.45 -5.72
CA VAL A 446 -2.63 -17.36 -6.71
C VAL A 446 -2.65 -17.90 -8.14
N GLN A 447 -1.76 -18.87 -8.44
CA GLN A 447 -1.59 -19.45 -9.77
C GLN A 447 -2.79 -20.21 -10.28
N ILE A 448 -3.65 -20.76 -9.41
CA ILE A 448 -4.92 -21.40 -9.81
C ILE A 448 -5.76 -20.47 -10.69
N SER A 449 -5.81 -19.18 -10.37
CA SER A 449 -6.58 -18.19 -11.13
C SER A 449 -5.85 -17.67 -12.36
N ASN A 450 -4.52 -17.61 -12.33
CA ASN A 450 -3.70 -17.19 -13.47
C ASN A 450 -2.35 -17.95 -13.50
N PRO A 451 -2.29 -19.09 -14.22
CA PRO A 451 -1.07 -19.91 -14.32
C PRO A 451 0.11 -19.22 -15.01
N SER A 452 -0.09 -18.10 -15.70
CA SER A 452 0.99 -17.35 -16.34
C SER A 452 1.86 -16.55 -15.35
N LEU A 453 1.41 -16.40 -14.10
CA LEU A 453 2.19 -15.79 -13.03
C LEU A 453 3.17 -16.84 -12.47
N GLU A 454 4.39 -16.83 -12.98
CA GLU A 454 5.41 -17.81 -12.60
C GLU A 454 6.17 -17.43 -11.32
N LYS A 455 6.38 -16.13 -11.10
CA LYS A 455 7.19 -15.59 -10.00
C LYS A 455 6.46 -14.55 -9.19
N PHE A 456 6.82 -14.45 -7.92
CA PHE A 456 6.27 -13.48 -6.98
C PHE A 456 7.37 -12.87 -6.12
N ASP A 457 7.17 -11.64 -5.66
CA ASP A 457 7.94 -11.09 -4.53
C ASP A 457 7.42 -11.74 -3.24
N CYS A 458 8.17 -12.73 -2.76
CA CYS A 458 7.96 -13.43 -1.48
C CYS A 458 8.98 -13.00 -0.42
N SER A 459 9.72 -11.92 -0.65
CA SER A 459 10.90 -11.52 0.13
C SER A 459 10.66 -11.42 1.64
N CYS A 460 9.44 -11.06 2.08
CA CYS A 460 9.11 -11.03 3.50
C CYS A 460 9.04 -12.43 4.15
N PHE A 461 8.93 -13.50 3.38
CA PHE A 461 8.89 -14.88 3.85
C PHE A 461 10.23 -15.60 3.69
N ASP A 462 10.87 -15.49 2.51
CA ASP A 462 12.06 -16.25 2.10
C ASP A 462 13.37 -15.45 2.10
N GLY A 463 13.29 -14.11 2.17
CA GLY A 463 14.47 -13.23 2.11
C GLY A 463 15.05 -13.06 0.70
N CYS A 464 14.37 -13.56 -0.35
CA CYS A 464 14.80 -13.43 -1.73
C CYS A 464 14.26 -12.14 -2.35
N TYR A 465 15.10 -11.12 -2.46
CA TYR A 465 14.69 -9.81 -2.97
C TYR A 465 14.81 -9.73 -4.50
N VAL A 466 13.71 -9.38 -5.15
CA VAL A 466 13.53 -9.44 -6.62
C VAL A 466 14.52 -8.57 -7.39
N THR A 467 14.87 -7.40 -6.86
CA THR A 467 15.76 -6.44 -7.55
C THR A 467 17.23 -6.83 -7.54
N GLY A 468 17.62 -7.81 -6.70
CA GLY A 468 18.97 -8.36 -6.63
C GLY A 468 20.06 -7.45 -6.07
N ASP A 469 19.68 -6.25 -5.58
CA ASP A 469 20.58 -5.24 -5.02
C ASP A 469 20.48 -5.11 -3.49
N ILE A 470 19.73 -6.01 -2.85
CA ILE A 470 19.51 -6.00 -1.41
C ILE A 470 20.43 -7.02 -0.75
N ASP A 471 21.37 -6.53 0.00
CA ASP A 471 22.31 -7.32 0.80
C ASP A 471 22.15 -7.05 2.32
N GLU A 472 22.92 -7.76 3.13
CA GLU A 472 22.91 -7.57 4.58
C GLU A 472 23.31 -6.16 5.02
N ALA A 473 24.22 -5.51 4.26
CA ALA A 473 24.64 -4.14 4.55
C ALA A 473 23.49 -3.14 4.33
N TYR A 474 22.72 -3.33 3.25
CA TYR A 474 21.52 -2.53 2.97
C TYR A 474 20.47 -2.71 4.08
N LEU A 475 20.17 -3.95 4.47
CA LEU A 475 19.21 -4.24 5.53
C LEU A 475 19.62 -3.62 6.87
N ALA A 476 20.89 -3.73 7.25
CA ALA A 476 21.43 -3.10 8.46
C ALA A 476 21.33 -1.56 8.39
N SER A 477 21.52 -0.95 7.23
CA SER A 477 21.39 0.50 7.04
C SER A 477 19.96 1.01 7.28
N ILE A 478 18.95 0.23 6.83
CA ILE A 478 17.53 0.55 7.07
C ILE A 478 17.21 0.44 8.57
N GLU A 479 17.71 -0.59 9.24
CA GLU A 479 17.51 -0.78 10.68
C GLU A 479 18.07 0.38 11.49
N THR A 480 19.27 0.84 11.16
CA THR A 480 19.91 2.01 11.79
C THR A 480 19.09 3.29 11.56
N ALA A 481 18.68 3.57 10.32
CA ALA A 481 17.91 4.75 9.96
C ALA A 481 16.52 4.78 10.66
N ARG A 482 15.89 3.61 10.86
CA ARG A 482 14.64 3.49 11.63
C ARG A 482 14.88 3.71 13.12
N GLY A 483 15.95 3.19 13.69
CA GLY A 483 16.36 3.39 15.09
C GLY A 483 16.52 4.88 15.42
N ASP A 484 17.20 5.63 14.56
CA ASP A 484 17.41 7.06 14.70
C ASP A 484 16.09 7.85 14.60
N SER A 485 15.20 7.46 13.70
CA SER A 485 13.87 8.08 13.56
C SER A 485 12.99 7.85 14.80
N TYR A 486 13.11 6.71 15.47
CA TYR A 486 12.43 6.45 16.76
C TYR A 486 13.05 7.23 17.91
N ALA A 487 14.36 7.46 17.91
CA ALA A 487 15.07 8.25 18.93
C ALA A 487 14.68 9.75 18.84
N ILE A 488 14.53 10.29 17.64
CA ILE A 488 14.09 11.68 17.38
C ILE A 488 12.62 11.90 17.78
N ARG A 489 11.78 10.86 17.76
CA ARG A 489 10.37 10.93 18.20
C ARG A 489 10.16 10.92 19.71
N ARG A 490 11.20 10.76 20.55
CA ARG A 490 11.10 11.04 21.99
C ARG A 490 11.05 12.56 22.17
N PRO A 491 10.02 13.14 22.83
CA PRO A 491 9.99 14.57 23.07
C PRO A 491 11.17 14.92 23.99
N ALA A 492 12.22 15.46 23.39
CA ALA A 492 13.14 16.28 24.15
C ALA A 492 12.38 17.55 24.48
N ASN A 493 12.12 17.79 25.76
CA ASN A 493 11.79 19.13 26.24
C ASN A 493 12.93 20.04 25.78
N THR A 494 12.70 20.82 24.72
CA THR A 494 13.29 22.16 24.56
C THR A 494 13.01 22.72 23.17
N SER A 495 12.52 23.95 23.18
CA SER A 495 12.57 25.04 22.20
C SER A 495 12.09 24.76 20.76
N THR A 496 10.96 25.33 20.51
CA THR A 496 10.34 25.68 19.23
C THR A 496 11.32 26.32 18.27
N GLN A 497 11.74 25.60 17.25
CA GLN A 497 12.24 26.22 16.03
C GLN A 497 11.06 26.25 15.05
N MET A 498 10.54 27.44 14.80
CA MET A 498 9.46 27.65 13.83
C MET A 498 9.95 27.32 12.42
N ASP A 499 9.29 26.43 11.76
CA ASP A 499 9.38 26.24 10.31
C ASP A 499 8.72 27.45 9.65
N LEU A 500 9.51 28.29 9.01
CA LEU A 500 9.09 29.56 8.39
C LEU A 500 8.06 29.42 7.25
N ASN A 501 7.68 28.20 6.87
CA ASN A 501 6.76 27.92 5.76
C ASN A 501 5.32 27.59 6.18
N LEU A 502 4.97 27.64 7.48
CA LEU A 502 3.64 27.24 7.98
C LEU A 502 2.79 28.41 8.56
N VAL A 503 3.23 29.66 8.46
CA VAL A 503 2.56 30.80 9.12
C VAL A 503 1.42 31.42 8.30
N ALA A 504 1.10 30.91 7.11
CA ALA A 504 0.08 31.55 6.25
C ALA A 504 -1.35 30.94 6.32
N ALA A 505 -1.61 29.93 7.17
CA ALA A 505 -2.89 29.19 7.11
C ALA A 505 -3.80 29.29 8.35
N ASP A 506 -3.35 29.80 9.50
CA ASP A 506 -4.12 29.63 10.75
C ASP A 506 -4.79 30.91 11.32
N ASN A 507 -4.81 32.04 10.60
CA ASN A 507 -5.35 33.30 11.14
C ASN A 507 -6.70 33.77 10.55
N GLU A 508 -7.50 32.90 9.88
CA GLU A 508 -8.81 33.32 9.33
C GLU A 508 -10.05 32.69 10.01
N ASP A 509 -9.91 31.94 11.09
CA ASP A 509 -11.06 31.25 11.72
C ASP A 509 -11.74 32.02 12.87
N GLU A 510 -11.42 33.30 13.15
CA GLU A 510 -12.03 34.08 14.27
C GLU A 510 -13.03 35.18 13.88
N GLU A 511 -13.35 35.41 12.60
CA GLU A 511 -14.25 36.52 12.21
C GLU A 511 -15.66 36.13 11.70
N GLU A 512 -16.16 34.90 11.87
CA GLU A 512 -17.53 34.54 11.51
C GLU A 512 -18.42 34.08 12.69
N ALA A 513 -18.23 34.70 13.86
CA ALA A 513 -19.16 34.56 14.99
C ALA A 513 -19.49 35.91 15.62
N ALA A 514 -20.11 36.81 14.85
CA ALA A 514 -20.82 37.98 15.35
C ALA A 514 -22.02 38.32 14.44
#